data_c11b9b02cb29cc02dc19014b4c5bab3d
#
_entry.id   c11b9b02cb29cc02dc19014b4c5bab3d
#
_cell.length_a   1.000
_cell.length_b   1.000
_cell.length_c   1.000
_cell.angle_alpha   90.00
_cell.angle_beta   90.00
_cell.angle_gamma   90.00
#
_symmetry.space_group_name_H-M   'P 1'
#
loop_
_entity.id
_entity.type
_entity.pdbx_description
1 polymer ?
#
loop_
_entity_poly.entity_id
_entity_poly.type
_entity_poly.pdbx_seq_one_letter_code
_entity_poly.pdbx_strand_id
1 'polypeptide(L)'
;MARTRIAGITVGQAPRTDMTADLESRLAPTLELVQYGALDDLTASEVERDLAPKPGDEVLVSRMRDGSQVTFSGTKVLPLVQERIDQAEREGARAIIVLCTGSFPELRHEVPLVYPQPLFHAAARALAGGRR
;
A
#
# COMPACT_ATOMS: atom_id res chain seq x y z
N MET A 1 -15.36 -23.54 0.26
CA MET A 1 -13.95 -23.47 -0.13
C MET A 1 -13.37 -22.12 0.30
N ALA A 2 -12.23 -22.14 0.95
CA ALA A 2 -11.59 -20.90 1.37
C ALA A 2 -11.10 -20.11 0.15
N ARG A 3 -11.29 -18.78 0.18
CA ARG A 3 -10.78 -17.93 -0.88
C ARG A 3 -9.28 -17.70 -0.69
N THR A 4 -8.60 -17.45 -1.79
CA THR A 4 -7.18 -17.09 -1.76
C THR A 4 -7.03 -15.64 -1.31
N ARG A 5 -6.21 -15.41 -0.31
CA ARG A 5 -5.98 -14.07 0.23
C ARG A 5 -4.96 -13.30 -0.59
N ILE A 6 -5.33 -12.07 -0.92
CA ILE A 6 -4.44 -11.08 -1.49
C ILE A 6 -4.39 -9.91 -0.51
N ALA A 7 -3.21 -9.49 -0.14
CA ALA A 7 -3.06 -8.37 0.78
C ALA A 7 -2.94 -7.06 0.03
N GLY A 8 -3.67 -6.05 0.49
CA GLY A 8 -3.50 -4.67 0.06
C GLY A 8 -2.82 -3.88 1.17
N ILE A 9 -1.64 -3.34 0.90
CA ILE A 9 -0.87 -2.58 1.89
C ILE A 9 -0.95 -1.10 1.55
N THR A 10 -1.52 -0.31 2.46
CA THR A 10 -1.53 1.15 2.32
C THR A 10 -0.45 1.77 3.23
N VAL A 11 0.08 2.92 2.82
CA VAL A 11 1.00 3.69 3.65
C VAL A 11 0.30 4.43 4.78
N GLY A 12 -1.04 4.57 4.69
CA GLY A 12 -1.87 5.17 5.73
C GLY A 12 -2.50 4.13 6.64
N GLN A 13 -3.77 4.31 6.96
CA GLN A 13 -4.56 3.35 7.73
C GLN A 13 -5.52 2.58 6.84
N ALA A 14 -5.69 1.30 7.14
CA ALA A 14 -6.67 0.44 6.49
C ALA A 14 -7.97 0.40 7.31
N PRO A 15 -9.11 0.07 6.71
CA PRO A 15 -9.28 -0.13 5.27
C PRO A 15 -9.39 1.18 4.49
N ARG A 16 -9.00 1.13 3.20
CA ARG A 16 -9.13 2.26 2.30
C ARG A 16 -10.23 1.98 1.29
N THR A 17 -11.46 1.93 1.78
CA THR A 17 -12.64 1.62 0.96
C THR A 17 -12.88 2.66 -0.14
N ASP A 18 -12.41 3.88 0.05
CA ASP A 18 -12.41 4.92 -0.97
C ASP A 18 -11.59 4.55 -2.21
N MET A 19 -10.56 3.70 -2.03
CA MET A 19 -9.69 3.24 -3.12
C MET A 19 -10.03 1.81 -3.59
N THR A 20 -10.50 0.96 -2.69
CA THR A 20 -10.56 -0.48 -2.95
C THR A 20 -11.93 -1.00 -3.36
N ALA A 21 -13.00 -0.19 -3.22
CA ALA A 21 -14.35 -0.64 -3.56
C ALA A 21 -14.45 -1.14 -5.00
N ASP A 22 -13.91 -0.38 -5.96
CA ASP A 22 -13.90 -0.77 -7.36
C ASP A 22 -13.03 -2.00 -7.61
N LEU A 23 -11.89 -2.08 -6.95
CA LEU A 23 -10.98 -3.21 -7.07
C LEU A 23 -11.67 -4.49 -6.58
N GLU A 24 -12.28 -4.43 -5.40
CA GLU A 24 -12.96 -5.58 -4.82
C GLU A 24 -14.10 -6.09 -5.70
N SER A 25 -14.85 -5.17 -6.32
CA SER A 25 -15.95 -5.55 -7.19
C SER A 25 -15.49 -6.28 -8.46
N ARG A 26 -14.23 -6.14 -8.83
CA ARG A 26 -13.64 -6.75 -10.04
C ARG A 26 -12.83 -7.99 -9.75
N LEU A 27 -12.60 -8.31 -8.48
CA LEU A 27 -11.85 -9.52 -8.13
C LEU A 27 -12.69 -10.76 -8.41
N ALA A 28 -12.01 -11.82 -8.81
CA ALA A 28 -12.66 -13.12 -8.98
C ALA A 28 -13.25 -13.57 -7.64
N PRO A 29 -14.40 -14.29 -7.66
CA PRO A 29 -15.02 -14.78 -6.41
C PRO A 29 -14.11 -15.67 -5.56
N THR A 30 -13.07 -16.24 -6.15
CA THR A 30 -12.09 -17.08 -5.46
C THR A 30 -11.04 -16.27 -4.69
N LEU A 31 -11.03 -14.95 -4.84
CA LEU A 31 -10.05 -14.07 -4.23
C LEU A 31 -10.68 -13.22 -3.13
N GLU A 32 -9.91 -12.96 -2.10
CA GLU A 32 -10.29 -12.12 -0.97
C GLU A 32 -9.21 -11.07 -0.75
N LEU A 33 -9.60 -9.79 -0.76
CA LEU A 33 -8.68 -8.70 -0.46
C LEU A 33 -8.70 -8.43 1.05
N VAL A 34 -7.55 -8.58 1.69
CA VAL A 34 -7.36 -8.24 3.10
C VAL A 34 -6.43 -7.02 3.15
N GLN A 35 -6.83 -5.99 3.87
CA GLN A 35 -6.11 -4.72 3.87
C GLN A 35 -5.33 -4.51 5.16
N TYR A 36 -4.12 -3.96 5.01
CA TYR A 36 -3.23 -3.62 6.11
C TYR A 36 -2.70 -2.20 5.89
N GLY A 37 -2.58 -1.44 6.95
CA GLY A 37 -2.05 -0.09 6.87
C GLY A 37 -0.79 0.08 7.71
N ALA A 38 0.19 0.76 7.17
CA ALA A 38 1.43 1.06 7.90
C ALA A 38 1.16 1.84 9.18
N LEU A 39 0.12 2.68 9.19
CA LEU A 39 -0.24 3.54 10.31
C LEU A 39 -1.39 2.98 11.16
N ASP A 40 -1.73 1.70 11.02
CA ASP A 40 -2.91 1.12 11.69
C ASP A 40 -2.86 1.28 13.21
N ASP A 41 -1.69 1.18 13.80
CA ASP A 41 -1.52 1.22 15.25
C ASP A 41 -1.15 2.60 15.78
N LEU A 42 -1.14 3.63 14.93
CA LEU A 42 -0.72 4.98 15.31
C LEU A 42 -1.89 5.95 15.28
N THR A 43 -1.87 6.91 16.21
CA THR A 43 -2.74 8.07 16.15
C THR A 43 -2.14 9.14 15.25
N ALA A 44 -2.96 10.11 14.81
CA ALA A 44 -2.46 11.22 14.01
C ALA A 44 -1.32 11.98 14.72
N SER A 45 -1.46 12.18 16.04
CA SER A 45 -0.43 12.85 16.85
C SER A 45 0.88 12.06 16.86
N GLU A 46 0.79 10.74 16.97
CA GLU A 46 1.97 9.88 16.93
C GLU A 46 2.65 9.92 15.56
N VAL A 47 1.88 9.93 14.48
CA VAL A 47 2.42 10.08 13.13
C VAL A 47 3.19 11.40 12.99
N GLU A 48 2.58 12.49 13.43
CA GLU A 48 3.22 13.81 13.33
C GLU A 48 4.49 13.91 14.18
N ARG A 49 4.51 13.24 15.35
CA ARG A 49 5.67 13.24 16.24
C ARG A 49 6.78 12.32 15.75
N ASP A 50 6.43 11.07 15.42
CA ASP A 50 7.41 10.00 15.21
C ASP A 50 7.86 9.86 13.76
N LEU A 51 7.02 10.28 12.82
CA LEU A 51 7.27 10.12 11.40
C LEU A 51 7.44 11.47 10.68
N ALA A 52 7.75 12.53 11.42
CA ALA A 52 7.96 13.86 10.85
C ALA A 52 9.07 13.84 9.79
N PRO A 53 8.85 14.44 8.61
CA PRO A 53 9.88 14.49 7.58
C PRO A 53 11.11 15.28 8.03
N LYS A 54 12.29 14.76 7.67
CA LYS A 54 13.54 15.49 7.79
C LYS A 54 13.85 16.18 6.45
N PRO A 55 14.72 17.22 6.45
CA PRO A 55 15.16 17.81 5.20
C PRO A 55 15.71 16.74 4.24
N GLY A 56 15.23 16.75 3.00
CA GLY A 56 15.62 15.75 2.00
C GLY A 56 14.72 14.52 1.94
N ASP A 57 13.85 14.32 2.91
CA ASP A 57 12.89 13.21 2.87
C ASP A 57 11.79 13.49 1.85
N GLU A 58 11.36 12.44 1.16
CA GLU A 58 10.10 12.51 0.41
C GLU A 58 8.96 12.64 1.41
N VAL A 59 8.06 13.58 1.16
CA VAL A 59 6.92 13.82 2.03
C VAL A 59 5.71 13.12 1.44
N LEU A 60 5.11 12.21 2.21
CA LEU A 60 3.90 11.51 1.83
C LEU A 60 2.71 12.08 2.57
N VAL A 61 1.55 12.01 1.93
CA VAL A 61 0.26 12.41 2.49
C VAL A 61 -0.68 11.23 2.42
N SER A 62 -1.37 10.94 3.50
CA SER A 62 -2.36 9.88 3.50
C SER A 62 -3.51 10.21 4.47
N ARG A 63 -4.51 9.34 4.49
CA ARG A 63 -5.68 9.51 5.35
C ARG A 63 -5.68 8.53 6.49
N MET A 64 -6.10 9.01 7.65
CA MET A 64 -6.44 8.17 8.79
C MET A 64 -7.86 7.63 8.63
N ARG A 65 -8.25 6.63 9.44
CA ARG A 65 -9.59 6.03 9.38
C ARG A 65 -10.71 7.03 9.61
N ASP A 66 -10.45 8.06 10.42
CA ASP A 66 -11.43 9.11 10.70
C ASP A 66 -11.57 10.13 9.56
N GLY A 67 -10.82 9.97 8.48
CA GLY A 67 -10.83 10.88 7.35
C GLY A 67 -9.84 12.04 7.46
N SER A 68 -9.18 12.20 8.61
CA SER A 68 -8.16 13.24 8.77
C SER A 68 -6.94 12.93 7.91
N GLN A 69 -6.26 13.99 7.48
CA GLN A 69 -5.10 13.90 6.64
C GLN A 69 -3.83 14.02 7.49
N VAL A 70 -2.83 13.20 7.20
CA VAL A 70 -1.54 13.26 7.86
C VAL A 70 -0.43 13.34 6.83
N THR A 71 0.66 13.98 7.23
CA THR A 71 1.85 14.14 6.41
C THR A 71 3.02 13.50 7.17
N PHE A 72 3.83 12.73 6.48
CA PHE A 72 4.93 11.99 7.12
C PHE A 72 6.06 11.70 6.14
N SER A 73 7.18 11.26 6.71
CA SER A 73 8.38 10.90 5.95
C SER A 73 8.19 9.57 5.22
N GLY A 74 8.43 9.57 3.92
CA GLY A 74 8.47 8.35 3.12
C GLY A 74 9.55 7.38 3.57
N THR A 75 10.66 7.90 4.09
CA THR A 75 11.75 7.08 4.61
C THR A 75 11.37 6.43 5.94
N LYS A 76 10.78 7.21 6.85
CA LYS A 76 10.43 6.72 8.19
C LYS A 76 9.29 5.72 8.19
N VAL A 77 8.41 5.77 7.19
CA VAL A 77 7.28 4.85 7.11
C VAL A 77 7.68 3.47 6.56
N LEU A 78 8.82 3.36 5.88
CA LEU A 78 9.23 2.10 5.24
C LEU A 78 9.30 0.91 6.19
N PRO A 79 9.87 1.00 7.39
CA PRO A 79 9.85 -0.12 8.32
C PRO A 79 8.44 -0.57 8.69
N LEU A 80 7.49 0.35 8.77
CA LEU A 80 6.10 0.04 9.09
C LEU A 80 5.42 -0.66 7.91
N VAL A 81 5.72 -0.25 6.69
CA VAL A 81 5.24 -0.94 5.49
C VAL A 81 5.78 -2.37 5.46
N GLN A 82 7.07 -2.53 5.75
CA GLN A 82 7.71 -3.85 5.79
C GLN A 82 7.05 -4.75 6.85
N GLU A 83 6.73 -4.22 8.03
CA GLU A 83 6.03 -4.97 9.07
C GLU A 83 4.68 -5.49 8.59
N ARG A 84 3.94 -4.69 7.81
CA ARG A 84 2.64 -5.13 7.27
C ARG A 84 2.79 -6.19 6.20
N ILE A 85 3.83 -6.11 5.37
CA ILE A 85 4.15 -7.17 4.40
C ILE A 85 4.42 -8.47 5.15
N ASP A 86 5.28 -8.42 6.15
CA ASP A 86 5.64 -9.60 6.95
C ASP A 86 4.39 -10.20 7.64
N GLN A 87 3.53 -9.34 8.19
CA GLN A 87 2.28 -9.76 8.81
C GLN A 87 1.36 -10.44 7.79
N ALA A 88 1.20 -9.83 6.62
CA ALA A 88 0.34 -10.38 5.58
C ALA A 88 0.79 -11.77 5.15
N GLU A 89 2.10 -11.97 5.00
CA GLU A 89 2.66 -13.28 4.65
C GLU A 89 2.43 -14.31 5.75
N ARG A 90 2.63 -13.92 7.01
CA ARG A 90 2.35 -14.80 8.15
C ARG A 90 0.88 -15.20 8.24
N GLU A 91 -0.01 -14.31 7.82
CA GLU A 91 -1.46 -14.55 7.87
C GLU A 91 -2.00 -15.23 6.61
N GLY A 92 -1.12 -15.64 5.71
CA GLY A 92 -1.47 -16.50 4.59
C GLY A 92 -1.74 -15.79 3.27
N ALA A 93 -1.32 -14.52 3.12
CA ALA A 93 -1.44 -13.85 1.84
C ALA A 93 -0.59 -14.55 0.77
N ARG A 94 -1.18 -14.73 -0.41
CA ARG A 94 -0.52 -15.40 -1.54
C ARG A 94 0.04 -14.40 -2.55
N ALA A 95 -0.34 -13.15 -2.43
CA ALA A 95 0.19 -12.05 -3.22
C ALA A 95 -0.05 -10.75 -2.45
N ILE A 96 0.71 -9.73 -2.79
CA ILE A 96 0.63 -8.42 -2.13
C ILE A 96 0.53 -7.32 -3.18
N ILE A 97 -0.36 -6.37 -2.95
CA ILE A 97 -0.46 -5.14 -3.75
C ILE A 97 -0.17 -3.98 -2.82
N VAL A 98 0.78 -3.13 -3.18
CA VAL A 98 1.02 -1.88 -2.45
C VAL A 98 0.05 -0.84 -3.00
N LEU A 99 -0.86 -0.37 -2.16
CA LEU A 99 -1.92 0.58 -2.54
C LEU A 99 -1.41 2.01 -2.46
N CYS A 100 -0.36 2.30 -3.22
CA CYS A 100 0.24 3.62 -3.30
C CYS A 100 0.95 3.75 -4.64
N THR A 101 0.81 4.92 -5.27
CA THR A 101 1.42 5.19 -6.57
C THR A 101 2.82 5.79 -6.48
N GLY A 102 3.34 5.98 -5.27
CA GLY A 102 4.70 6.46 -5.06
C GLY A 102 5.77 5.44 -5.42
N SER A 103 7.00 5.89 -5.48
CA SER A 103 8.16 5.03 -5.65
C SER A 103 8.58 4.46 -4.31
N PHE A 104 8.86 3.18 -4.29
CA PHE A 104 9.38 2.51 -3.11
C PHE A 104 10.70 1.85 -3.43
N PRO A 105 11.66 1.84 -2.48
CA PRO A 105 12.81 0.97 -2.61
C PRO A 105 12.34 -0.49 -2.55
N GLU A 106 13.24 -1.39 -2.88
CA GLU A 106 12.94 -2.81 -2.82
C GLU A 106 12.58 -3.22 -1.39
N LEU A 107 11.37 -3.77 -1.23
CA LEU A 107 10.90 -4.31 0.04
C LEU A 107 11.07 -5.83 0.01
N ARG A 108 11.32 -6.43 1.18
CA ARG A 108 11.48 -7.88 1.27
C ARG A 108 10.11 -8.55 1.21
N HIS A 109 10.01 -9.59 0.39
CA HIS A 109 8.78 -10.37 0.27
C HIS A 109 9.10 -11.76 -0.26
N GLU A 110 8.31 -12.73 0.13
CA GLU A 110 8.42 -14.11 -0.37
C GLU A 110 7.35 -14.42 -1.40
N VAL A 111 6.18 -13.78 -1.28
CA VAL A 111 5.10 -13.91 -2.27
C VAL A 111 5.21 -12.81 -3.32
N PRO A 112 4.56 -12.95 -4.48
CA PRO A 112 4.55 -11.89 -5.49
C PRO A 112 4.06 -10.56 -4.90
N LEU A 113 4.76 -9.49 -5.23
CA LEU A 113 4.44 -8.14 -4.76
C LEU A 113 4.34 -7.20 -5.96
N VAL A 114 3.22 -6.50 -6.05
CA VAL A 114 2.92 -5.60 -7.17
C VAL A 114 2.95 -4.16 -6.69
N TYR A 115 3.73 -3.33 -7.39
CA TYR A 115 3.72 -1.89 -7.24
C TYR A 115 2.90 -1.29 -8.39
N PRO A 116 1.86 -0.52 -8.09
CA PRO A 116 1.01 0.04 -9.16
C PRO A 116 1.74 0.95 -10.15
N GLN A 117 2.70 1.74 -9.68
CA GLN A 117 3.38 2.70 -10.55
C GLN A 117 4.13 2.05 -11.72
N PRO A 118 5.03 1.06 -11.51
CA PRO A 118 5.67 0.40 -12.64
C PRO A 118 4.68 -0.31 -13.57
N LEU A 119 3.65 -0.92 -12.99
CA LEU A 119 2.61 -1.58 -13.78
C LEU A 119 1.83 -0.58 -14.63
N PHE A 120 1.47 0.56 -14.06
CA PHE A 120 0.77 1.62 -14.76
C PHE A 120 1.63 2.17 -15.91
N HIS A 121 2.92 2.40 -15.68
CA HIS A 121 3.83 2.87 -16.70
C HIS A 121 3.97 1.85 -17.84
N ALA A 122 4.08 0.57 -17.52
CA ALA A 122 4.17 -0.49 -18.52
C ALA A 122 2.89 -0.55 -19.37
N ALA A 123 1.72 -0.47 -18.73
CA ALA A 123 0.44 -0.46 -19.42
C ALA A 123 0.30 0.76 -20.34
N ALA A 124 0.70 1.94 -19.84
CA ALA A 124 0.64 3.17 -20.62
C ALA A 124 1.53 3.08 -21.88
N ARG A 125 2.74 2.53 -21.73
CA ARG A 125 3.64 2.32 -22.87
C ARG A 125 3.06 1.33 -23.87
N ALA A 126 2.48 0.24 -23.38
CA ALA A 126 1.86 -0.76 -24.26
C ALA A 126 0.67 -0.18 -25.04
N LEU A 127 -0.18 0.60 -24.36
CA LEU A 127 -1.32 1.24 -25.00
C LEU A 127 -0.91 2.33 -25.99
N ALA A 128 0.19 3.01 -25.74
CA ALA A 128 0.73 4.02 -26.65
C ALA A 128 1.28 3.40 -27.95
N GLY A 129 1.57 2.10 -27.97
CA GLY A 129 1.99 1.39 -29.16
C GLY A 129 3.27 1.95 -29.79
N GLY A 130 4.19 2.48 -29.00
CA GLY A 130 5.41 3.11 -29.49
C GLY A 130 5.22 4.53 -30.03
N ARG A 131 4.07 5.13 -29.89
CA ARG A 131 3.82 6.54 -30.25
C ARG A 131 4.61 7.43 -29.33
N ARG A 132 5.05 8.53 -29.88
CA ARG A 132 5.86 9.53 -29.15
C ARG A 132 5.20 10.88 -29.17
#